data_f70e3c39dc002bf7ff66f36f2d5ab9ee
#
_entry.id   f70e3c39dc002bf7ff66f36f2d5ab9ee
#
_cell.length_a   1.000
_cell.length_b   1.000
_cell.length_c   1.000
_cell.angle_alpha   90.00
_cell.angle_beta   90.00
_cell.angle_gamma   90.00
#
_symmetry.space_group_name_H-M   'P 1'
#
loop_
_entity.id
_entity.type
_entity.pdbx_description
1 polymer ?
#
loop_
_entity_poly.entity_id
_entity_poly.type
_entity_poly.pdbx_seq_one_letter_code
_entity_poly.pdbx_strand_id
1 'polypeptide(L)'
;MFFRIKPSGDRRYLQIVENRRDGAKTRQSVVATLGRLEELEASGKLEVLLASGARLCETAILVSSLREGTLDAVSTQRIGAPLVFGRLWEETGCRAVIDKLVGERDFEFPIERAIFLTVLHRLMVSGSDRACERWFEAYRIDGGEGLELHHLYRAMTWLGEVLKDQSGATRSARRTKDLIEEQLFERRRSLFSDLSIVLFDTTSLSFYGAGGESLGRHGKSKDHRPDLRQVIVGVVVDSEGRPICSEAWPGNATDVKSLLPVVDRLRLRFGITRMCVVADRGMISDETMVELDKRGIDYILGARERSDKEVREIVLADSKPMVGLTIPRARGKETSLEVKEVIVGDGGPTAKRRYVVCFNPDEAKRDAAVRAAILDSLQAKLQQGDKALVGNTGYKRFLATARGGHFEIDPARVGEDARFDGLYVLATNSKLPTLSVALAYRQLWKVEQIFRTAKAILETRPIYHQCDAAIVGHLFCSFLALVLRKALDERLEAAGAELEWGDIVRDLDRVEEVTVDQGAKRFVLRAQSPGHAGVICKAVGVALPPLVRQVPAARPPPAQPTPGAPRTAPPWCHAARTFPNYPIRSISSRFEVLNFSLARQRVTS
;
A
#
# COMPACT_ATOMS: atom_id res chain seq x y z
N MET A 1 -33.30 -30.35 -20.45
CA MET A 1 -34.42 -30.33 -21.42
C MET A 1 -34.08 -29.40 -22.56
N PHE A 2 -34.56 -29.71 -23.80
CA PHE A 2 -34.34 -28.86 -24.98
C PHE A 2 -35.43 -29.14 -26.02
N PHE A 3 -35.62 -28.22 -26.96
CA PHE A 3 -36.54 -28.42 -28.08
C PHE A 3 -35.92 -29.33 -29.14
N ARG A 4 -36.74 -30.28 -29.66
CA ARG A 4 -36.38 -31.16 -30.76
C ARG A 4 -37.47 -31.09 -31.84
N ILE A 5 -37.07 -30.93 -33.09
CA ILE A 5 -37.96 -31.11 -34.23
C ILE A 5 -37.94 -32.59 -34.64
N LYS A 6 -39.11 -33.22 -34.64
CA LYS A 6 -39.27 -34.60 -35.08
C LYS A 6 -40.03 -34.61 -36.41
N PRO A 7 -39.43 -35.08 -37.49
CA PRO A 7 -40.12 -35.30 -38.74
C PRO A 7 -41.04 -36.52 -38.65
N SER A 8 -42.19 -36.46 -39.29
CA SER A 8 -43.14 -37.56 -39.44
C SER A 8 -43.89 -37.42 -40.77
N GLY A 9 -43.36 -38.10 -41.84
CA GLY A 9 -43.76 -37.85 -43.21
C GLY A 9 -43.43 -36.39 -43.60
N ASP A 10 -44.38 -35.73 -44.26
CA ASP A 10 -44.23 -34.32 -44.67
C ASP A 10 -44.49 -33.32 -43.55
N ARG A 11 -44.60 -33.79 -42.31
CA ARG A 11 -44.94 -32.92 -41.15
C ARG A 11 -43.79 -32.87 -40.16
N ARG A 12 -43.57 -31.69 -39.56
CA ARG A 12 -42.57 -31.48 -38.49
C ARG A 12 -43.27 -31.20 -37.17
N TYR A 13 -42.91 -31.93 -36.12
CA TYR A 13 -43.46 -31.76 -34.78
C TYR A 13 -42.41 -31.17 -33.83
N LEU A 14 -42.81 -30.12 -33.10
CA LEU A 14 -41.97 -29.55 -32.04
C LEU A 14 -42.19 -30.32 -30.73
N GLN A 15 -41.12 -30.85 -30.17
CA GLN A 15 -41.13 -31.63 -28.92
C GLN A 15 -40.17 -31.04 -27.91
N ILE A 16 -40.53 -31.15 -26.62
CA ILE A 16 -39.61 -30.95 -25.49
C ILE A 16 -39.07 -32.31 -25.12
N VAL A 17 -37.76 -32.46 -25.11
CA VAL A 17 -37.09 -33.73 -24.76
C VAL A 17 -36.10 -33.54 -23.63
N GLU A 18 -35.89 -34.57 -22.85
CA GLU A 18 -34.91 -34.63 -21.78
C GLU A 18 -33.93 -35.77 -22.02
N ASN A 19 -32.63 -35.51 -21.82
CA ASN A 19 -31.64 -36.57 -21.81
C ASN A 19 -31.53 -37.15 -20.38
N ARG A 20 -31.81 -38.43 -20.22
CA ARG A 20 -31.53 -39.15 -18.97
C ARG A 20 -30.35 -40.09 -19.16
N ARG A 21 -29.45 -40.06 -18.20
CA ARG A 21 -28.31 -40.96 -18.16
C ARG A 21 -28.74 -42.25 -17.46
N ASP A 22 -28.61 -43.34 -18.16
CA ASP A 22 -28.87 -44.71 -17.65
C ASP A 22 -27.57 -45.50 -17.78
N GLY A 23 -26.76 -45.47 -16.73
CA GLY A 23 -25.39 -45.98 -16.74
C GLY A 23 -24.47 -45.26 -17.77
N ALA A 24 -23.90 -46.02 -18.68
CA ALA A 24 -23.04 -45.49 -19.75
C ALA A 24 -23.80 -44.98 -21.00
N LYS A 25 -25.13 -45.17 -21.06
CA LYS A 25 -25.98 -44.79 -22.20
C LYS A 25 -26.84 -43.57 -21.86
N THR A 26 -26.94 -42.64 -22.82
CA THR A 26 -27.87 -41.50 -22.73
C THR A 26 -29.13 -41.84 -23.48
N ARG A 27 -30.27 -41.85 -22.79
CA ARG A 27 -31.59 -42.10 -23.38
C ARG A 27 -32.38 -40.80 -23.43
N GLN A 28 -32.95 -40.47 -24.60
CA GLN A 28 -33.84 -39.33 -24.76
C GLN A 28 -35.29 -39.77 -24.44
N SER A 29 -35.93 -39.04 -23.55
CA SER A 29 -37.37 -39.17 -23.29
C SER A 29 -38.10 -37.91 -23.74
N VAL A 30 -39.28 -38.10 -24.36
CA VAL A 30 -40.14 -36.98 -24.75
C VAL A 30 -40.93 -36.54 -23.53
N VAL A 31 -40.78 -35.28 -23.13
CA VAL A 31 -41.53 -34.69 -22.02
C VAL A 31 -42.90 -34.20 -22.49
N ALA A 32 -42.92 -33.52 -23.67
CA ALA A 32 -44.15 -33.03 -24.26
C ALA A 32 -44.01 -32.89 -25.80
N THR A 33 -45.12 -33.06 -26.52
CA THR A 33 -45.23 -32.68 -27.93
C THR A 33 -46.11 -31.43 -28.03
N LEU A 34 -45.55 -30.31 -28.50
CA LEU A 34 -46.22 -29.00 -28.52
C LEU A 34 -47.17 -28.84 -29.70
N GLY A 35 -46.93 -29.55 -30.80
CA GLY A 35 -47.76 -29.49 -31.99
C GLY A 35 -46.94 -29.52 -33.29
N ARG A 36 -47.60 -29.28 -34.43
CA ARG A 36 -46.91 -29.11 -35.73
C ARG A 36 -46.19 -27.77 -35.78
N LEU A 37 -44.91 -27.81 -36.17
CA LEU A 37 -44.07 -26.60 -36.18
C LEU A 37 -44.67 -25.51 -37.09
N GLU A 38 -45.13 -25.91 -38.27
CA GLU A 38 -45.72 -25.00 -39.26
C GLU A 38 -47.02 -24.31 -38.76
N GLU A 39 -47.85 -25.07 -38.02
CA GLU A 39 -49.10 -24.53 -37.44
C GLU A 39 -48.80 -23.60 -36.23
N LEU A 40 -47.78 -23.95 -35.42
CA LEU A 40 -47.36 -23.13 -34.29
C LEU A 40 -46.73 -21.82 -34.71
N GLU A 41 -45.93 -21.85 -35.80
CA GLU A 41 -45.32 -20.65 -36.39
C GLU A 41 -46.41 -19.76 -37.07
N ALA A 42 -47.23 -20.34 -37.94
CA ALA A 42 -48.27 -19.61 -38.65
C ALA A 42 -49.34 -18.95 -37.75
N SER A 43 -49.64 -19.59 -36.61
CA SER A 43 -50.60 -19.08 -35.62
C SER A 43 -49.98 -18.13 -34.58
N GLY A 44 -48.70 -17.91 -34.57
CA GLY A 44 -48.00 -17.12 -33.54
C GLY A 44 -48.00 -17.77 -32.15
N LYS A 45 -48.55 -19.00 -32.01
CA LYS A 45 -48.65 -19.71 -30.72
C LYS A 45 -47.30 -20.09 -30.13
N LEU A 46 -46.30 -20.30 -30.99
CA LEU A 46 -44.94 -20.59 -30.55
C LEU A 46 -44.32 -19.40 -29.82
N GLU A 47 -44.47 -18.19 -30.37
CA GLU A 47 -44.00 -16.96 -29.76
C GLU A 47 -44.69 -16.65 -28.43
N VAL A 48 -46.02 -16.83 -28.38
CA VAL A 48 -46.81 -16.69 -27.13
C VAL A 48 -46.38 -17.67 -26.07
N LEU A 49 -46.11 -18.94 -26.43
CA LEU A 49 -45.63 -19.97 -25.51
C LEU A 49 -44.24 -19.63 -24.98
N LEU A 50 -43.32 -19.21 -25.86
CA LEU A 50 -41.97 -18.83 -25.47
C LEU A 50 -42.00 -17.58 -24.60
N ALA A 51 -42.79 -16.55 -24.96
CA ALA A 51 -42.97 -15.36 -24.14
C ALA A 51 -43.58 -15.66 -22.75
N SER A 52 -44.55 -16.60 -22.69
CA SER A 52 -45.13 -17.05 -21.43
C SER A 52 -44.09 -17.81 -20.57
N GLY A 53 -43.34 -18.73 -21.19
CA GLY A 53 -42.25 -19.45 -20.52
C GLY A 53 -41.10 -18.53 -20.10
N ALA A 54 -40.79 -17.52 -20.91
CA ALA A 54 -39.81 -16.52 -20.64
C ALA A 54 -40.10 -15.72 -19.35
N ARG A 55 -41.38 -15.49 -19.03
CA ARG A 55 -41.81 -14.83 -17.77
C ARG A 55 -41.45 -15.62 -16.51
N LEU A 56 -41.16 -16.89 -16.63
CA LEU A 56 -40.71 -17.77 -15.54
C LEU A 56 -39.18 -17.77 -15.39
N CYS A 57 -38.47 -17.11 -16.31
CA CYS A 57 -37.00 -17.08 -16.37
C CYS A 57 -36.52 -15.65 -16.13
N GLU A 58 -35.71 -15.42 -15.10
CA GLU A 58 -35.22 -14.07 -14.72
C GLU A 58 -34.58 -13.31 -15.91
N THR A 59 -33.73 -14.00 -16.67
CA THR A 59 -33.06 -13.41 -17.84
C THR A 59 -34.06 -13.02 -18.94
N ALA A 60 -35.09 -13.85 -19.15
CA ALA A 60 -36.08 -13.61 -20.18
C ALA A 60 -37.06 -12.49 -19.79
N ILE A 61 -37.37 -12.36 -18.51
CA ILE A 61 -38.14 -11.22 -17.97
C ILE A 61 -37.41 -9.92 -18.27
N LEU A 62 -36.10 -9.83 -18.03
CA LEU A 62 -35.30 -8.63 -18.29
C LEU A 62 -35.28 -8.26 -19.79
N VAL A 63 -35.09 -9.25 -20.67
CA VAL A 63 -35.12 -9.01 -22.14
C VAL A 63 -36.48 -8.51 -22.61
N SER A 64 -37.57 -9.09 -22.09
CA SER A 64 -38.94 -8.60 -22.41
C SER A 64 -39.15 -7.18 -21.94
N SER A 65 -38.78 -6.88 -20.69
CA SER A 65 -38.94 -5.56 -20.09
C SER A 65 -38.09 -4.48 -20.79
N LEU A 66 -36.90 -4.86 -21.26
CA LEU A 66 -36.06 -3.96 -22.04
C LEU A 66 -36.74 -3.61 -23.39
N ARG A 67 -37.34 -4.60 -24.03
CA ARG A 67 -38.10 -4.37 -25.28
C ARG A 67 -39.37 -3.54 -25.08
N GLU A 68 -40.02 -3.70 -23.95
CA GLU A 68 -41.24 -2.98 -23.57
C GLU A 68 -40.96 -1.58 -22.99
N GLY A 69 -39.68 -1.24 -22.74
CA GLY A 69 -39.30 0.05 -22.14
C GLY A 69 -39.77 0.23 -20.70
N THR A 70 -40.01 -0.88 -19.98
CA THR A 70 -40.52 -0.90 -18.60
C THR A 70 -39.43 -1.13 -17.57
N LEU A 71 -38.15 -0.98 -17.94
CA LEU A 71 -36.98 -1.24 -17.13
C LEU A 71 -36.33 0.07 -16.70
N ASP A 72 -36.38 0.36 -15.40
CA ASP A 72 -35.79 1.57 -14.84
C ASP A 72 -34.41 1.22 -14.20
N ALA A 73 -33.36 1.87 -14.69
CA ALA A 73 -32.03 1.79 -14.08
C ALA A 73 -32.00 2.67 -12.81
N VAL A 74 -31.80 2.04 -11.65
CA VAL A 74 -31.83 2.71 -10.34
C VAL A 74 -30.44 3.20 -9.93
N SER A 75 -29.43 2.33 -10.08
CA SER A 75 -28.05 2.67 -9.70
C SER A 75 -27.04 1.81 -10.43
N THR A 76 -25.84 2.37 -10.58
CA THR A 76 -24.66 1.62 -11.03
C THR A 76 -23.59 1.72 -9.93
N GLN A 77 -23.07 0.59 -9.48
CA GLN A 77 -22.08 0.54 -8.40
C GLN A 77 -20.93 -0.41 -8.75
N ARG A 78 -19.72 0.02 -8.41
CA ARG A 78 -18.50 -0.79 -8.54
C ARG A 78 -18.41 -1.77 -7.39
N ILE A 79 -18.08 -3.03 -7.70
CA ILE A 79 -18.01 -4.11 -6.71
C ILE A 79 -16.67 -4.84 -6.69
N GLY A 80 -15.83 -4.71 -7.73
CA GLY A 80 -14.62 -5.52 -7.87
C GLY A 80 -13.63 -5.32 -6.72
N ALA A 81 -13.29 -4.08 -6.40
CA ALA A 81 -12.39 -3.78 -5.29
C ALA A 81 -12.98 -4.17 -3.93
N PRO A 82 -14.24 -3.85 -3.58
CA PRO A 82 -14.87 -4.32 -2.34
C PRO A 82 -14.85 -5.84 -2.19
N LEU A 83 -15.09 -6.60 -3.24
CA LEU A 83 -15.07 -8.07 -3.20
C LEU A 83 -13.66 -8.61 -2.91
N VAL A 84 -12.65 -8.15 -3.65
CA VAL A 84 -11.28 -8.63 -3.54
C VAL A 84 -10.66 -8.21 -2.21
N PHE A 85 -10.69 -6.92 -1.89
CA PHE A 85 -10.08 -6.40 -0.67
C PHE A 85 -10.91 -6.71 0.58
N GLY A 86 -12.24 -6.84 0.46
CA GLY A 86 -13.08 -7.35 1.54
C GLY A 86 -12.70 -8.76 1.95
N ARG A 87 -12.43 -9.65 0.99
CA ARG A 87 -11.94 -11.01 1.27
C ARG A 87 -10.57 -10.98 1.95
N LEU A 88 -9.63 -10.19 1.43
CA LEU A 88 -8.29 -10.05 2.05
C LEU A 88 -8.36 -9.43 3.45
N TRP A 89 -9.28 -8.50 3.69
CA TRP A 89 -9.54 -7.88 4.98
C TRP A 89 -9.99 -8.89 6.02
N GLU A 90 -10.83 -9.83 5.64
CA GLU A 90 -11.25 -10.94 6.49
C GLU A 90 -10.13 -11.95 6.72
N GLU A 91 -9.44 -12.39 5.66
CA GLU A 91 -8.36 -13.38 5.74
C GLU A 91 -7.14 -12.90 6.53
N THR A 92 -6.76 -11.63 6.38
CA THR A 92 -5.68 -11.03 7.18
C THR A 92 -6.05 -10.87 8.64
N GLY A 93 -7.34 -11.00 8.98
CA GLY A 93 -7.87 -10.86 10.33
C GLY A 93 -8.17 -9.43 10.75
N CYS A 94 -8.00 -8.45 9.85
CA CYS A 94 -8.24 -7.03 10.15
C CYS A 94 -9.65 -6.80 10.69
N ARG A 95 -10.69 -7.33 10.02
CA ARG A 95 -12.07 -7.24 10.46
C ARG A 95 -12.26 -7.79 11.87
N ALA A 96 -11.89 -9.04 12.08
CA ALA A 96 -12.13 -9.74 13.35
C ALA A 96 -11.37 -9.11 14.53
N VAL A 97 -10.18 -8.55 14.30
CA VAL A 97 -9.40 -7.85 15.34
C VAL A 97 -10.05 -6.53 15.70
N ILE A 98 -10.45 -5.74 14.69
CA ILE A 98 -11.08 -4.45 14.92
C ILE A 98 -12.44 -4.64 15.59
N ASP A 99 -13.30 -5.53 15.08
CA ASP A 99 -14.61 -5.84 15.67
C ASP A 99 -14.49 -6.26 17.15
N LYS A 100 -13.50 -7.09 17.47
CA LYS A 100 -13.24 -7.52 18.84
C LYS A 100 -12.89 -6.33 19.75
N LEU A 101 -12.04 -5.42 19.28
CA LEU A 101 -11.62 -4.25 20.07
C LEU A 101 -12.72 -3.19 20.18
N VAL A 102 -13.59 -3.12 19.18
CA VAL A 102 -14.78 -2.22 19.18
C VAL A 102 -15.87 -2.76 20.09
N GLY A 103 -16.02 -4.09 20.20
CA GLY A 103 -17.13 -4.72 20.95
C GLY A 103 -17.26 -4.34 22.41
N GLU A 104 -16.25 -3.69 22.99
CA GLU A 104 -16.28 -3.14 24.36
C GLU A 104 -16.81 -1.68 24.43
N ARG A 105 -17.16 -1.07 23.29
CA ARG A 105 -17.57 0.33 23.18
C ARG A 105 -18.79 0.48 22.28
N ASP A 106 -19.77 1.26 22.74
CA ASP A 106 -20.92 1.68 21.92
C ASP A 106 -20.53 2.83 20.98
N PHE A 107 -20.50 2.52 19.69
CA PHE A 107 -20.38 3.52 18.64
C PHE A 107 -21.70 3.65 17.89
N GLU A 108 -22.09 4.89 17.57
CA GLU A 108 -23.32 5.19 16.82
C GLU A 108 -23.25 4.79 15.33
N PHE A 109 -22.07 4.31 14.87
CA PHE A 109 -21.81 3.94 13.47
C PHE A 109 -20.85 2.74 13.41
N PRO A 110 -20.84 1.98 12.30
CA PRO A 110 -19.96 0.83 12.12
C PRO A 110 -18.50 1.27 11.91
N ILE A 111 -17.75 1.41 13.00
CA ILE A 111 -16.38 1.96 12.99
C ILE A 111 -15.42 1.09 12.16
N GLU A 112 -15.59 -0.23 12.21
CA GLU A 112 -14.79 -1.16 11.42
C GLU A 112 -14.99 -0.92 9.90
N ARG A 113 -16.25 -0.69 9.48
CA ARG A 113 -16.56 -0.37 8.09
C ARG A 113 -16.00 1.00 7.67
N ALA A 114 -16.03 1.99 8.57
CA ALA A 114 -15.42 3.30 8.32
C ALA A 114 -13.90 3.19 8.10
N ILE A 115 -13.21 2.33 8.88
CA ILE A 115 -11.78 2.05 8.70
C ILE A 115 -11.56 1.34 7.37
N PHE A 116 -12.31 0.28 7.08
CA PHE A 116 -12.19 -0.47 5.82
C PHE A 116 -12.41 0.44 4.61
N LEU A 117 -13.44 1.30 4.63
CA LEU A 117 -13.72 2.27 3.57
C LEU A 117 -12.52 3.20 3.33
N THR A 118 -11.95 3.75 4.40
CA THR A 118 -10.76 4.62 4.31
C THR A 118 -9.56 3.88 3.73
N VAL A 119 -9.32 2.62 4.14
CA VAL A 119 -8.24 1.78 3.64
C VAL A 119 -8.45 1.43 2.16
N LEU A 120 -9.66 1.06 1.79
CA LEU A 120 -10.00 0.72 0.41
C LEU A 120 -9.85 1.91 -0.54
N HIS A 121 -10.31 3.09 -0.13
CA HIS A 121 -10.15 4.32 -0.90
C HIS A 121 -8.67 4.62 -1.18
N ARG A 122 -7.79 4.44 -0.18
CA ARG A 122 -6.34 4.64 -0.36
C ARG A 122 -5.72 3.65 -1.34
N LEU A 123 -6.20 2.41 -1.35
CA LEU A 123 -5.74 1.39 -2.30
C LEU A 123 -6.15 1.73 -3.74
N MET A 124 -7.36 2.24 -3.93
CA MET A 124 -7.95 2.39 -5.26
C MET A 124 -7.66 3.75 -5.92
N VAL A 125 -7.86 4.84 -5.20
CA VAL A 125 -7.79 6.19 -5.77
C VAL A 125 -6.83 7.07 -4.99
N SER A 126 -6.74 6.85 -3.66
CA SER A 126 -6.08 7.71 -2.70
C SER A 126 -6.69 9.14 -2.60
N GLY A 127 -6.08 9.98 -1.77
CA GLY A 127 -6.55 11.36 -1.58
C GLY A 127 -7.11 11.63 -0.18
N SER A 128 -7.88 12.71 -0.03
CA SER A 128 -8.41 13.14 1.27
C SER A 128 -9.64 12.32 1.68
N ASP A 129 -9.92 12.28 2.99
CA ASP A 129 -11.11 11.59 3.51
C ASP A 129 -12.42 12.23 2.99
N ARG A 130 -12.39 13.52 2.67
CA ARG A 130 -13.51 14.19 1.97
C ARG A 130 -13.68 13.69 0.53
N ALA A 131 -12.62 13.30 -0.13
CA ALA A 131 -12.71 12.66 -1.44
C ALA A 131 -13.23 11.22 -1.29
N CYS A 132 -12.87 10.53 -0.20
CA CYS A 132 -13.36 9.20 0.13
C CYS A 132 -14.89 9.16 0.27
N GLU A 133 -15.50 10.13 0.96
CA GLU A 133 -16.95 10.23 1.10
C GLU A 133 -17.67 10.26 -0.25
N ARG A 134 -17.20 11.10 -1.21
CA ARG A 134 -17.77 11.17 -2.55
C ARG A 134 -17.47 9.93 -3.39
N TRP A 135 -16.26 9.40 -3.26
CA TRP A 135 -15.85 8.20 -3.98
C TRP A 135 -16.71 6.99 -3.60
N PHE A 136 -17.08 6.89 -2.32
CA PHE A 136 -17.89 5.81 -1.79
C PHE A 136 -19.27 5.69 -2.44
N GLU A 137 -19.89 6.79 -2.89
CA GLU A 137 -21.19 6.80 -3.56
C GLU A 137 -21.21 5.89 -4.81
N ALA A 138 -20.05 5.73 -5.48
CA ALA A 138 -19.91 4.89 -6.67
C ALA A 138 -19.63 3.41 -6.38
N TYR A 139 -19.48 3.02 -5.09
CA TYR A 139 -19.11 1.65 -4.71
C TYR A 139 -20.16 1.02 -3.81
N ARG A 140 -20.34 -0.29 -3.95
CA ARG A 140 -21.11 -1.06 -2.99
C ARG A 140 -20.18 -1.71 -1.96
N ILE A 141 -20.23 -1.21 -0.75
CA ILE A 141 -19.49 -1.71 0.42
C ILE A 141 -20.52 -2.07 1.47
N ASP A 142 -20.83 -3.36 1.59
CA ASP A 142 -21.87 -3.84 2.50
C ASP A 142 -21.54 -3.46 3.97
N GLY A 143 -22.53 -2.90 4.65
CA GLY A 143 -22.42 -2.39 6.01
C GLY A 143 -21.75 -1.01 6.14
N GLY A 144 -21.47 -0.35 5.01
CA GLY A 144 -20.98 1.02 4.97
C GLY A 144 -22.08 2.07 4.74
N GLU A 145 -23.31 1.66 4.57
CA GLU A 145 -24.43 2.55 4.26
C GLU A 145 -24.61 3.58 5.40
N GLY A 146 -24.76 4.84 5.03
CA GLY A 146 -24.93 5.94 5.99
C GLY A 146 -23.63 6.43 6.65
N LEU A 147 -22.46 5.94 6.23
CA LEU A 147 -21.19 6.52 6.66
C LEU A 147 -21.00 7.91 6.03
N GLU A 148 -20.62 8.86 6.88
CA GLU A 148 -20.35 10.26 6.56
C GLU A 148 -18.91 10.63 6.92
N LEU A 149 -18.42 11.75 6.42
CA LEU A 149 -17.05 12.23 6.63
C LEU A 149 -16.65 12.27 8.11
N HIS A 150 -17.54 12.72 8.99
CA HIS A 150 -17.24 12.80 10.42
C HIS A 150 -17.04 11.41 11.07
N HIS A 151 -17.68 10.36 10.54
CA HIS A 151 -17.47 8.99 10.98
C HIS A 151 -16.06 8.51 10.63
N LEU A 152 -15.55 8.88 9.42
CA LEU A 152 -14.18 8.54 9.01
C LEU A 152 -13.16 9.21 9.94
N TYR A 153 -13.35 10.49 10.27
CA TYR A 153 -12.46 11.19 11.22
C TYR A 153 -12.51 10.59 12.63
N ARG A 154 -13.69 10.23 13.13
CA ARG A 154 -13.83 9.57 14.43
C ARG A 154 -13.17 8.19 14.45
N ALA A 155 -13.29 7.43 13.37
CA ALA A 155 -12.62 6.13 13.24
C ALA A 155 -11.09 6.26 13.26
N MET A 156 -10.51 7.22 12.54
CA MET A 156 -9.07 7.49 12.61
C MET A 156 -8.63 7.97 13.99
N THR A 157 -9.41 8.85 14.65
CA THR A 157 -9.11 9.30 16.00
C THR A 157 -9.07 8.12 16.96
N TRP A 158 -10.02 7.19 16.88
CA TRP A 158 -10.03 5.96 17.68
C TRP A 158 -8.78 5.08 17.46
N LEU A 159 -8.35 4.90 16.21
CA LEU A 159 -7.13 4.14 15.90
C LEU A 159 -5.88 4.74 16.57
N GLY A 160 -5.80 6.06 16.64
CA GLY A 160 -4.69 6.77 17.26
C GLY A 160 -4.89 7.15 18.73
N GLU A 161 -5.99 6.74 19.36
CA GLU A 161 -6.27 7.03 20.77
C GLU A 161 -5.22 6.40 21.68
N VAL A 162 -4.76 7.18 22.67
CA VAL A 162 -3.81 6.70 23.69
C VAL A 162 -4.54 5.77 24.65
N LEU A 163 -4.01 4.57 24.86
CA LEU A 163 -4.57 3.59 25.78
C LEU A 163 -4.41 4.05 27.24
N LYS A 164 -5.34 3.65 28.09
CA LYS A 164 -5.21 3.85 29.55
C LYS A 164 -4.07 3.00 30.12
N ASP A 165 -3.96 1.76 29.65
CA ASP A 165 -2.85 0.88 30.01
C ASP A 165 -1.62 1.19 29.14
N GLN A 166 -0.60 1.74 29.78
CA GLN A 166 0.69 2.06 29.20
C GLN A 166 1.77 1.02 29.52
N SER A 167 1.39 -0.15 30.04
CA SER A 167 2.32 -1.25 30.28
C SER A 167 2.97 -1.66 28.96
N GLY A 168 4.31 -1.80 28.97
CA GLY A 168 5.08 -2.05 27.75
C GLY A 168 5.17 -0.88 26.77
N ALA A 169 4.77 0.33 27.18
CA ALA A 169 5.06 1.55 26.42
C ALA A 169 6.59 1.76 26.40
N THR A 170 7.09 2.16 25.23
CA THR A 170 8.49 2.56 25.04
C THR A 170 8.60 4.09 25.11
N ARG A 171 9.32 4.74 24.21
CA ARG A 171 9.35 6.21 24.12
C ARG A 171 8.09 6.83 23.54
N SER A 172 7.27 6.03 22.87
CA SER A 172 5.97 6.45 22.33
C SER A 172 4.84 5.91 23.20
N ALA A 173 3.78 6.70 23.41
CA ALA A 173 2.59 6.25 24.10
C ALA A 173 1.91 5.10 23.34
N ARG A 174 1.44 4.10 24.07
CA ARG A 174 0.71 2.95 23.52
C ARG A 174 -0.69 3.39 23.08
N ARG A 175 -1.10 3.00 21.88
CA ARG A 175 -2.34 3.45 21.24
C ARG A 175 -3.19 2.25 20.77
N THR A 176 -4.43 2.50 20.40
CA THR A 176 -5.33 1.45 19.86
C THR A 176 -4.73 0.72 18.68
N LYS A 177 -4.09 1.43 17.73
CA LYS A 177 -3.41 0.80 16.60
C LYS A 177 -2.39 -0.27 17.00
N ASP A 178 -1.73 -0.07 18.14
CA ASP A 178 -0.70 -0.98 18.63
C ASP A 178 -1.29 -2.33 19.05
N LEU A 179 -2.48 -2.32 19.66
CA LEU A 179 -3.22 -3.55 19.95
C LEU A 179 -3.64 -4.28 18.66
N ILE A 180 -4.03 -3.52 17.63
CA ILE A 180 -4.39 -4.11 16.34
C ILE A 180 -3.18 -4.77 15.71
N GLU A 181 -2.02 -4.09 15.64
CA GLU A 181 -0.78 -4.65 15.11
C GLU A 181 -0.36 -5.92 15.85
N GLU A 182 -0.38 -5.91 17.19
CA GLU A 182 -0.05 -7.06 18.03
C GLU A 182 -0.96 -8.26 17.77
N GLN A 183 -2.29 -8.04 17.70
CA GLN A 183 -3.24 -9.11 17.44
C GLN A 183 -3.19 -9.61 15.97
N LEU A 184 -2.95 -8.75 15.01
CA LEU A 184 -2.73 -9.14 13.61
C LEU A 184 -1.46 -9.99 13.47
N PHE A 185 -0.38 -9.59 14.13
CA PHE A 185 0.86 -10.35 14.15
C PHE A 185 0.64 -11.74 14.75
N GLU A 186 0.00 -11.83 15.93
CA GLU A 186 -0.26 -13.11 16.59
C GLU A 186 -1.12 -14.04 15.74
N ARG A 187 -2.17 -13.53 15.11
CA ARG A 187 -3.02 -14.32 14.19
C ARG A 187 -2.27 -14.83 12.96
N ARG A 188 -1.29 -14.06 12.49
CA ARG A 188 -0.51 -14.35 11.30
C ARG A 188 0.87 -14.92 11.62
N ARG A 189 1.10 -15.29 12.87
CA ARG A 189 2.42 -15.72 13.37
C ARG A 189 3.03 -16.86 12.56
N SER A 190 2.22 -17.76 12.02
CA SER A 190 2.68 -18.83 11.14
C SER A 190 3.27 -18.32 9.81
N LEU A 191 2.88 -17.15 9.32
CA LEU A 191 3.45 -16.50 8.14
C LEU A 191 4.82 -15.88 8.44
N PHE A 192 5.09 -15.54 9.72
CA PHE A 192 6.34 -14.99 10.21
C PHE A 192 7.23 -16.08 10.81
N SER A 193 7.25 -17.27 10.21
CA SER A 193 8.00 -18.43 10.71
C SER A 193 9.51 -18.19 10.79
N ASP A 194 10.04 -17.31 9.93
CA ASP A 194 11.44 -16.87 9.96
C ASP A 194 11.55 -15.36 10.24
N LEU A 195 11.60 -15.02 11.52
CA LEU A 195 11.89 -13.66 12.00
C LEU A 195 13.38 -13.46 12.30
N SER A 196 14.23 -14.33 11.77
CA SER A 196 15.68 -14.21 11.94
C SER A 196 16.22 -12.89 11.40
N ILE A 197 15.54 -12.31 10.39
CA ILE A 197 15.84 -11.00 9.82
C ILE A 197 14.62 -10.10 9.89
N VAL A 198 14.80 -8.92 10.48
CA VAL A 198 13.80 -7.86 10.58
C VAL A 198 14.37 -6.61 9.94
N LEU A 199 13.69 -6.09 8.93
CA LEU A 199 14.08 -4.89 8.20
C LEU A 199 13.37 -3.67 8.78
N PHE A 200 14.13 -2.62 9.08
CA PHE A 200 13.60 -1.37 9.61
C PHE A 200 14.15 -0.17 8.87
N ASP A 201 13.28 0.75 8.49
CA ASP A 201 13.66 2.06 7.97
C ASP A 201 12.61 3.11 8.37
N THR A 202 12.96 4.38 8.19
CA THR A 202 12.11 5.53 8.47
C THR A 202 11.95 6.40 7.23
N THR A 203 10.85 7.16 7.20
CA THR A 203 10.63 8.20 6.20
C THR A 203 10.02 9.43 6.82
N SER A 204 10.06 10.57 6.12
CA SER A 204 9.32 11.78 6.51
C SER A 204 8.08 11.94 5.66
N LEU A 205 6.97 12.37 6.27
CA LEU A 205 5.75 12.74 5.59
C LEU A 205 5.37 14.16 5.97
N SER A 206 5.11 15.01 4.97
CA SER A 206 4.82 16.42 5.16
C SER A 206 3.37 16.67 5.53
N PHE A 207 3.14 17.77 6.25
CA PHE A 207 1.82 18.28 6.59
C PHE A 207 1.43 19.47 5.72
N TYR A 208 0.12 19.62 5.56
CA TYR A 208 -0.46 20.88 5.19
C TYR A 208 -1.05 21.52 6.45
N GLY A 209 -0.35 22.53 7.00
CA GLY A 209 -0.70 23.20 8.26
C GLY A 209 0.19 22.81 9.45
N ALA A 210 -0.35 22.88 10.68
CA ALA A 210 0.42 22.75 11.92
C ALA A 210 0.88 21.31 12.24
N GLY A 211 0.15 20.28 11.80
CA GLY A 211 0.53 18.88 11.99
C GLY A 211 0.39 18.36 13.42
N GLY A 212 -0.74 18.67 14.06
CA GLY A 212 -1.06 18.21 15.43
C GLY A 212 -0.37 19.01 16.54
N GLU A 213 -0.53 18.52 17.74
CA GLU A 213 -0.01 19.14 18.96
C GLU A 213 1.49 18.86 19.13
N SER A 214 1.94 17.62 18.85
CA SER A 214 3.31 17.20 19.12
C SER A 214 4.05 16.68 17.88
N LEU A 215 3.37 16.09 16.88
CA LEU A 215 3.99 15.37 15.77
C LEU A 215 4.56 16.30 14.69
N GLY A 216 3.82 17.36 14.31
CA GLY A 216 4.23 18.29 13.27
C GLY A 216 5.40 19.18 13.71
N ARG A 217 6.60 18.85 13.28
CA ARG A 217 7.83 19.62 13.56
C ARG A 217 8.64 19.79 12.28
N HIS A 218 9.39 20.90 12.19
CA HIS A 218 10.40 21.08 11.16
C HIS A 218 11.61 20.20 11.47
N GLY A 219 12.18 19.56 10.46
CA GLY A 219 13.32 18.68 10.61
C GLY A 219 14.02 18.40 9.28
N LYS A 220 14.94 17.43 9.27
CA LYS A 220 15.60 16.99 8.05
C LYS A 220 14.60 16.22 7.18
N SER A 221 14.12 16.89 6.12
CA SER A 221 13.13 16.28 5.22
C SER A 221 13.79 15.30 4.26
N LYS A 222 13.29 14.05 4.23
CA LYS A 222 13.67 13.04 3.22
C LYS A 222 13.01 13.33 1.85
N ASP A 223 12.11 14.32 1.79
CA ASP A 223 11.44 14.78 0.56
C ASP A 223 11.99 16.12 0.05
N HIS A 224 13.12 16.58 0.60
CA HIS A 224 13.74 17.88 0.26
C HIS A 224 12.82 19.10 0.45
N ARG A 225 11.86 19.02 1.39
CA ARG A 225 10.91 20.07 1.76
C ARG A 225 11.11 20.51 3.22
N PRO A 226 12.27 21.14 3.55
CA PRO A 226 12.55 21.61 4.92
C PRO A 226 11.63 22.76 5.34
N ASP A 227 10.97 23.39 4.39
CA ASP A 227 9.97 24.46 4.57
C ASP A 227 8.67 23.95 5.18
N LEU A 228 8.37 22.65 5.11
CA LEU A 228 7.15 22.06 5.64
C LEU A 228 7.39 21.36 6.98
N ARG A 229 6.38 21.42 7.85
CA ARG A 229 6.32 20.53 9.00
C ARG A 229 6.12 19.10 8.53
N GLN A 230 6.69 18.17 9.26
CA GLN A 230 6.67 16.74 8.91
C GLN A 230 6.50 15.87 10.15
N VAL A 231 6.15 14.62 9.94
CA VAL A 231 6.22 13.52 10.89
C VAL A 231 7.22 12.49 10.39
N ILE A 232 7.99 11.88 11.29
CA ILE A 232 8.84 10.73 10.96
C ILE A 232 8.01 9.48 11.17
N VAL A 233 7.98 8.61 10.16
CA VAL A 233 7.28 7.32 10.19
C VAL A 233 8.30 6.20 10.01
N GLY A 234 8.28 5.23 10.91
CA GLY A 234 9.05 4.01 10.81
C GLY A 234 8.15 2.82 10.48
N VAL A 235 8.65 1.90 9.67
CA VAL A 235 7.97 0.65 9.36
C VAL A 235 8.92 -0.51 9.56
N VAL A 236 8.42 -1.56 10.19
CA VAL A 236 9.12 -2.82 10.40
C VAL A 236 8.48 -3.87 9.49
N VAL A 237 9.33 -4.59 8.74
CA VAL A 237 8.88 -5.70 7.91
C VAL A 237 9.76 -6.93 8.12
N ASP A 238 9.25 -8.11 7.76
CA ASP A 238 10.03 -9.35 7.74
C ASP A 238 10.92 -9.45 6.48
N SER A 239 11.65 -10.56 6.37
CA SER A 239 12.49 -10.87 5.21
C SER A 239 11.71 -10.95 3.88
N GLU A 240 10.41 -11.22 3.93
CA GLU A 240 9.53 -11.26 2.76
C GLU A 240 8.90 -9.91 2.42
N GLY A 241 9.16 -8.89 3.25
CA GLY A 241 8.57 -7.56 3.10
C GLY A 241 7.14 -7.44 3.62
N ARG A 242 6.71 -8.35 4.52
CA ARG A 242 5.40 -8.27 5.18
C ARG A 242 5.44 -7.25 6.30
N PRO A 243 4.53 -6.26 6.32
CA PRO A 243 4.49 -5.28 7.38
C PRO A 243 4.15 -5.94 8.74
N ILE A 244 4.97 -5.65 9.76
CA ILE A 244 4.80 -6.12 11.14
C ILE A 244 4.19 -5.02 11.99
N CYS A 245 4.81 -3.85 12.04
CA CYS A 245 4.33 -2.70 12.79
C CYS A 245 4.85 -1.38 12.23
N SER A 246 4.22 -0.30 12.68
CA SER A 246 4.54 1.07 12.32
C SER A 246 4.69 1.96 13.54
N GLU A 247 5.52 2.98 13.45
CA GLU A 247 5.72 4.00 14.48
C GLU A 247 5.67 5.41 13.89
N ALA A 248 5.29 6.37 14.70
CA ALA A 248 5.28 7.78 14.33
C ALA A 248 5.98 8.61 15.40
N TRP A 249 6.89 9.48 14.99
CA TRP A 249 7.64 10.38 15.86
C TRP A 249 7.54 11.83 15.37
N PRO A 250 7.78 12.81 16.26
CA PRO A 250 7.88 14.21 15.86
C PRO A 250 8.85 14.41 14.70
N GLY A 251 8.52 15.32 13.79
CA GLY A 251 9.28 15.56 12.57
C GLY A 251 10.75 15.95 12.75
N ASN A 252 11.16 16.36 13.95
CA ASN A 252 12.55 16.62 14.34
C ASN A 252 13.24 15.43 15.02
N ALA A 253 12.59 14.27 15.11
CA ALA A 253 13.24 13.05 15.61
C ALA A 253 14.37 12.62 14.67
N THR A 254 15.46 12.12 15.27
CA THR A 254 16.59 11.58 14.51
C THR A 254 16.47 10.07 14.34
N ASP A 255 16.89 9.57 13.19
CA ASP A 255 16.82 8.14 12.88
C ASP A 255 17.54 7.27 13.93
N VAL A 256 18.68 7.72 14.46
CA VAL A 256 19.45 7.03 15.51
C VAL A 256 18.59 6.76 16.76
N LYS A 257 17.70 7.67 17.14
CA LYS A 257 16.86 7.53 18.33
C LYS A 257 15.61 6.68 18.11
N SER A 258 15.31 6.28 16.87
CA SER A 258 14.10 5.52 16.53
C SER A 258 14.30 4.00 16.64
N LEU A 259 15.51 3.48 16.42
CA LEU A 259 15.77 2.04 16.33
C LEU A 259 15.55 1.29 17.66
N LEU A 260 16.17 1.75 18.75
CA LEU A 260 16.08 1.06 20.03
C LEU A 260 14.65 0.94 20.59
N PRO A 261 13.80 2.00 20.54
CA PRO A 261 12.40 1.87 20.94
C PRO A 261 11.62 0.82 20.13
N VAL A 262 11.91 0.70 18.83
CA VAL A 262 11.29 -0.31 17.96
C VAL A 262 11.74 -1.71 18.36
N VAL A 263 13.04 -1.92 18.59
CA VAL A 263 13.57 -3.20 19.05
C VAL A 263 12.95 -3.61 20.39
N ASP A 264 12.87 -2.69 21.35
CA ASP A 264 12.24 -2.95 22.65
C ASP A 264 10.77 -3.31 22.49
N ARG A 265 10.04 -2.64 21.59
CA ARG A 265 8.66 -2.96 21.26
C ARG A 265 8.52 -4.37 20.67
N LEU A 266 9.36 -4.74 19.70
CA LEU A 266 9.32 -6.07 19.08
C LEU A 266 9.57 -7.17 20.13
N ARG A 267 10.47 -6.95 21.06
CA ARG A 267 10.74 -7.91 22.15
C ARG A 267 9.60 -7.99 23.15
N LEU A 268 9.16 -6.86 23.67
CA LEU A 268 8.21 -6.81 24.79
C LEU A 268 6.78 -7.11 24.37
N ARG A 269 6.39 -6.69 23.17
CA ARG A 269 4.98 -6.68 22.76
C ARG A 269 4.66 -7.72 21.69
N PHE A 270 5.64 -8.03 20.84
CA PHE A 270 5.49 -9.06 19.80
C PHE A 270 6.13 -10.39 20.18
N GLY A 271 6.86 -10.44 21.32
CA GLY A 271 7.53 -11.66 21.77
C GLY A 271 8.66 -12.13 20.84
N ILE A 272 9.20 -11.22 20.01
CA ILE A 272 10.30 -11.53 19.09
C ILE A 272 11.62 -11.35 19.84
N THR A 273 12.13 -12.43 20.42
CA THR A 273 13.35 -12.40 21.26
C THR A 273 14.64 -12.68 20.49
N ARG A 274 14.54 -13.36 19.35
CA ARG A 274 15.68 -13.65 18.47
C ARG A 274 15.43 -13.01 17.12
N MET A 275 16.24 -12.04 16.77
CA MET A 275 16.17 -11.33 15.49
C MET A 275 17.53 -10.74 15.15
N CYS A 276 17.79 -10.58 13.87
CA CYS A 276 18.84 -9.73 13.34
C CYS A 276 18.17 -8.50 12.71
N VAL A 277 18.41 -7.33 13.30
CA VAL A 277 17.83 -6.08 12.82
C VAL A 277 18.71 -5.51 11.73
N VAL A 278 18.12 -5.27 10.57
CA VAL A 278 18.79 -4.64 9.43
C VAL A 278 18.26 -3.23 9.25
N ALA A 279 19.15 -2.23 9.27
CA ALA A 279 18.77 -0.83 9.16
C ALA A 279 19.83 0.00 8.42
N ASP A 280 19.40 1.17 7.89
CA ASP A 280 20.26 2.06 7.09
C ASP A 280 21.27 2.83 7.97
N ARG A 281 22.31 3.38 7.31
CA ARG A 281 23.40 4.16 7.89
C ARG A 281 22.96 5.37 8.73
N GLY A 282 21.73 5.83 8.58
CA GLY A 282 21.16 6.90 9.42
C GLY A 282 20.96 6.47 10.87
N MET A 283 20.90 5.17 11.15
CA MET A 283 20.55 4.60 12.45
C MET A 283 21.75 4.10 13.26
N ILE A 284 22.95 4.10 12.69
CA ILE A 284 24.17 3.65 13.35
C ILE A 284 24.76 4.74 14.27
N SER A 285 25.11 4.34 15.48
CA SER A 285 26.02 5.06 16.39
C SER A 285 26.66 4.02 17.33
N ASP A 286 27.79 4.38 17.93
CA ASP A 286 28.44 3.52 18.95
C ASP A 286 27.49 3.18 20.08
N GLU A 287 26.72 4.16 20.56
CA GLU A 287 25.70 3.95 21.59
C GLU A 287 24.64 2.94 21.15
N THR A 288 24.16 3.05 19.90
CA THR A 288 23.16 2.11 19.36
C THR A 288 23.69 0.69 19.29
N MET A 289 24.92 0.50 18.82
CA MET A 289 25.54 -0.82 18.73
C MET A 289 25.73 -1.45 20.12
N VAL A 290 26.26 -0.69 21.08
CA VAL A 290 26.44 -1.14 22.48
C VAL A 290 25.11 -1.53 23.12
N GLU A 291 24.06 -0.75 22.88
CA GLU A 291 22.74 -1.02 23.43
C GLU A 291 22.05 -2.24 22.80
N LEU A 292 22.30 -2.51 21.50
CA LEU A 292 21.84 -3.74 20.84
C LEU A 292 22.60 -4.96 21.38
N ASP A 293 23.92 -4.85 21.57
CA ASP A 293 24.76 -5.92 22.17
C ASP A 293 24.29 -6.25 23.60
N LYS A 294 24.03 -5.26 24.45
CA LYS A 294 23.49 -5.45 25.81
C LYS A 294 22.13 -6.18 25.80
N ARG A 295 21.32 -5.96 24.76
CA ARG A 295 20.01 -6.63 24.58
C ARG A 295 20.14 -8.03 23.99
N GLY A 296 21.34 -8.44 23.57
CA GLY A 296 21.59 -9.70 22.86
C GLY A 296 20.90 -9.76 21.50
N ILE A 297 20.78 -8.62 20.81
CA ILE A 297 20.15 -8.49 19.50
C ILE A 297 21.22 -8.43 18.42
N ASP A 298 21.12 -9.32 17.45
CA ASP A 298 21.96 -9.28 16.27
C ASP A 298 21.55 -8.10 15.37
N TYR A 299 22.54 -7.49 14.71
CA TYR A 299 22.29 -6.37 13.82
C TYR A 299 23.17 -6.41 12.57
N ILE A 300 22.69 -5.76 11.51
CA ILE A 300 23.39 -5.39 10.28
C ILE A 300 23.05 -3.93 10.00
N LEU A 301 23.96 -3.03 10.24
CA LEU A 301 23.77 -1.60 10.12
C LEU A 301 24.69 -1.01 9.06
N GLY A 302 24.16 -0.17 8.16
CA GLY A 302 24.97 0.59 7.22
C GLY A 302 25.91 1.54 7.97
N ALA A 303 27.21 1.44 7.74
CA ALA A 303 28.21 2.32 8.32
C ALA A 303 28.34 3.62 7.51
N ARG A 304 28.89 4.68 8.13
CA ARG A 304 29.11 5.98 7.48
C ARG A 304 30.52 6.07 6.89
N GLU A 305 30.75 5.39 5.79
CA GLU A 305 32.04 5.20 5.13
C GLU A 305 32.83 6.51 4.88
N ARG A 306 32.14 7.61 4.68
CA ARG A 306 32.77 8.93 4.38
C ARG A 306 33.10 9.76 5.61
N SER A 307 32.41 9.56 6.73
CA SER A 307 32.53 10.41 7.92
C SER A 307 33.06 9.67 9.15
N ASP A 308 32.97 8.34 9.16
CA ASP A 308 33.50 7.52 10.24
C ASP A 308 35.00 7.29 10.03
N LYS A 309 35.80 7.73 11.02
CA LYS A 309 37.26 7.67 10.95
C LYS A 309 37.77 6.23 10.98
N GLU A 310 37.19 5.37 11.83
CA GLU A 310 37.55 3.96 11.92
C GLU A 310 37.29 3.23 10.61
N VAL A 311 36.11 3.47 10.01
CA VAL A 311 35.75 2.86 8.73
C VAL A 311 36.68 3.32 7.62
N ARG A 312 36.98 4.61 7.54
CA ARG A 312 37.79 5.20 6.48
C ARG A 312 39.26 4.83 6.57
N GLU A 313 39.85 4.87 7.78
CA GLU A 313 41.28 4.75 7.99
C GLU A 313 41.72 3.30 8.28
N ILE A 314 40.85 2.46 8.84
CA ILE A 314 41.16 1.07 9.22
C ILE A 314 40.43 0.07 8.30
N VAL A 315 39.11 0.16 8.21
CA VAL A 315 38.31 -0.86 7.51
C VAL A 315 38.54 -0.82 6.00
N LEU A 316 38.53 0.37 5.39
CA LEU A 316 38.75 0.52 3.95
C LEU A 316 40.22 0.42 3.55
N ALA A 317 41.17 0.67 4.48
CA ALA A 317 42.60 0.50 4.24
C ALA A 317 43.08 -0.96 4.35
N ASP A 318 42.26 -1.87 4.88
CA ASP A 318 42.57 -3.29 4.96
C ASP A 318 42.82 -3.88 3.57
N SER A 319 43.96 -4.58 3.42
CA SER A 319 44.45 -5.10 2.13
C SER A 319 43.88 -6.47 1.74
N LYS A 320 42.99 -7.05 2.55
CA LYS A 320 42.40 -8.35 2.23
C LYS A 320 41.68 -8.31 0.88
N PRO A 321 41.82 -9.36 0.06
CA PRO A 321 41.15 -9.44 -1.23
C PRO A 321 39.63 -9.52 -1.03
N MET A 322 38.88 -8.92 -1.93
CA MET A 322 37.43 -9.09 -2.02
C MET A 322 37.09 -10.39 -2.76
N VAL A 323 36.04 -11.05 -2.32
CA VAL A 323 35.49 -12.24 -2.97
C VAL A 323 34.31 -11.82 -3.83
N GLY A 324 34.44 -12.05 -5.15
CA GLY A 324 33.40 -11.72 -6.12
C GLY A 324 32.31 -12.78 -6.19
N LEU A 325 31.06 -12.35 -6.34
CA LEU A 325 29.88 -13.18 -6.46
C LEU A 325 28.94 -12.61 -7.50
N THR A 326 28.37 -13.49 -8.32
CA THR A 326 27.32 -13.12 -9.25
C THR A 326 25.97 -13.42 -8.62
N ILE A 327 25.11 -12.40 -8.54
CA ILE A 327 23.79 -12.49 -7.93
C ILE A 327 22.75 -12.37 -9.04
N PRO A 328 21.86 -13.36 -9.22
CA PRO A 328 20.78 -13.29 -10.18
C PRO A 328 19.81 -12.16 -9.82
N ARG A 329 19.36 -11.42 -10.82
CA ARG A 329 18.28 -10.43 -10.74
C ARG A 329 17.05 -10.89 -11.51
N ALA A 330 15.91 -10.30 -11.23
CA ALA A 330 14.70 -10.51 -12.02
C ALA A 330 14.96 -10.24 -13.52
N ARG A 331 14.30 -10.99 -14.39
CA ARG A 331 14.42 -10.92 -15.85
C ARG A 331 15.80 -11.36 -16.40
N GLY A 332 16.46 -12.32 -15.72
CA GLY A 332 17.71 -12.92 -16.22
C GLY A 332 18.93 -12.00 -16.21
N LYS A 333 18.86 -10.84 -15.57
CA LYS A 333 20.02 -9.96 -15.35
C LYS A 333 20.83 -10.45 -14.16
N GLU A 334 22.13 -10.32 -14.25
CA GLU A 334 23.06 -10.62 -13.16
C GLU A 334 23.69 -9.34 -12.64
N THR A 335 24.05 -9.33 -11.38
CA THR A 335 24.83 -8.24 -10.76
C THR A 335 26.02 -8.86 -10.05
N SER A 336 27.20 -8.31 -10.28
CA SER A 336 28.39 -8.64 -9.51
C SER A 336 28.37 -7.90 -8.17
N LEU A 337 28.72 -8.61 -7.12
CA LEU A 337 28.96 -8.06 -5.79
C LEU A 337 30.25 -8.65 -5.25
N GLU A 338 31.16 -7.79 -4.83
CA GLU A 338 32.39 -8.21 -4.18
C GLU A 338 32.30 -7.88 -2.68
N VAL A 339 32.73 -8.81 -1.83
CA VAL A 339 32.65 -8.64 -0.38
C VAL A 339 33.96 -9.04 0.30
N LYS A 340 34.33 -8.35 1.39
CA LYS A 340 35.38 -8.78 2.32
C LYS A 340 34.97 -8.52 3.76
N GLU A 341 35.55 -9.30 4.65
CA GLU A 341 35.35 -9.16 6.09
C GLU A 341 36.57 -8.51 6.75
N VAL A 342 36.32 -7.52 7.59
CA VAL A 342 37.35 -6.85 8.39
C VAL A 342 36.91 -6.87 9.85
N ILE A 343 37.79 -7.32 10.74
CA ILE A 343 37.56 -7.35 12.19
C ILE A 343 38.48 -6.29 12.80
N VAL A 344 37.89 -5.32 13.50
CA VAL A 344 38.61 -4.24 14.19
C VAL A 344 38.50 -4.47 15.70
N GLY A 345 39.60 -4.31 16.42
CA GLY A 345 39.67 -4.40 17.89
C GLY A 345 40.85 -5.23 18.37
N ASP A 346 41.47 -4.78 19.41
CA ASP A 346 42.78 -5.27 19.96
C ASP A 346 42.62 -6.30 21.05
N GLY A 347 41.50 -7.00 21.16
CA GLY A 347 41.30 -8.07 22.14
C GLY A 347 40.99 -7.59 23.56
N GLY A 348 40.73 -6.30 23.76
CA GLY A 348 40.21 -5.76 25.03
C GLY A 348 38.74 -6.12 25.29
N PRO A 349 38.17 -5.75 26.43
CA PRO A 349 36.76 -6.01 26.78
C PRO A 349 35.75 -5.25 25.90
N THR A 350 36.17 -4.32 25.08
CA THR A 350 35.37 -3.71 24.02
C THR A 350 35.32 -4.70 22.87
N ALA A 351 34.13 -5.21 22.61
CA ALA A 351 33.85 -6.24 21.62
C ALA A 351 34.52 -5.96 20.27
N LYS A 352 35.15 -7.01 19.71
CA LYS A 352 35.64 -7.00 18.33
C LYS A 352 34.50 -6.56 17.41
N ARG A 353 34.69 -5.43 16.71
CA ARG A 353 33.73 -4.94 15.72
C ARG A 353 33.98 -5.66 14.41
N ARG A 354 32.93 -6.27 13.86
CA ARG A 354 32.95 -6.95 12.58
C ARG A 354 32.34 -6.03 11.52
N TYR A 355 33.10 -5.78 10.46
CA TYR A 355 32.66 -5.03 9.31
C TYR A 355 32.65 -5.91 8.07
N VAL A 356 31.66 -5.70 7.22
CA VAL A 356 31.58 -6.28 5.87
C VAL A 356 31.63 -5.15 4.87
N VAL A 357 32.72 -5.10 4.11
CA VAL A 357 32.90 -4.15 3.00
C VAL A 357 32.34 -4.77 1.75
N CYS A 358 31.45 -4.06 1.08
CA CYS A 358 30.81 -4.48 -0.15
C CYS A 358 31.15 -3.50 -1.28
N PHE A 359 31.43 -4.04 -2.45
CA PHE A 359 31.66 -3.28 -3.68
C PHE A 359 30.75 -3.75 -4.80
N ASN A 360 30.03 -2.81 -5.42
CA ASN A 360 29.16 -3.07 -6.55
C ASN A 360 29.65 -2.30 -7.77
N PRO A 361 30.21 -2.97 -8.80
CA PRO A 361 30.74 -2.31 -9.99
C PRO A 361 29.70 -1.50 -10.79
N ASP A 362 28.45 -1.93 -10.80
CA ASP A 362 27.38 -1.19 -11.49
C ASP A 362 26.99 0.10 -10.75
N GLU A 363 27.04 0.07 -9.43
CA GLU A 363 26.82 1.26 -8.59
C GLU A 363 27.99 2.22 -8.71
N ALA A 364 29.24 1.72 -8.76
CA ALA A 364 30.42 2.53 -8.95
C ALA A 364 30.34 3.35 -10.26
N LYS A 365 29.88 2.74 -11.35
CA LYS A 365 29.66 3.45 -12.60
C LYS A 365 28.59 4.55 -12.49
N ARG A 366 27.53 4.28 -11.74
CA ARG A 366 26.46 5.27 -11.49
C ARG A 366 26.94 6.42 -10.64
N ASP A 367 27.67 6.12 -9.56
CA ASP A 367 28.22 7.14 -8.66
C ASP A 367 29.19 8.06 -9.41
N ALA A 368 30.06 7.50 -10.25
CA ALA A 368 30.95 8.25 -11.11
C ALA A 368 30.20 9.16 -12.10
N ALA A 369 29.12 8.65 -12.72
CA ALA A 369 28.29 9.42 -13.64
C ALA A 369 27.54 10.56 -12.92
N VAL A 370 26.98 10.29 -11.74
CA VAL A 370 26.32 11.31 -10.91
C VAL A 370 27.31 12.37 -10.46
N ARG A 371 28.51 11.98 -10.03
CA ARG A 371 29.57 12.92 -9.65
C ARG A 371 29.97 13.80 -10.84
N ALA A 372 30.16 13.24 -12.03
CA ALA A 372 30.48 14.00 -13.24
C ALA A 372 29.39 15.06 -13.52
N ALA A 373 28.11 14.70 -13.50
CA ALA A 373 27.00 15.61 -13.70
C ALA A 373 26.94 16.74 -12.62
N ILE A 374 27.29 16.41 -11.36
CA ILE A 374 27.39 17.41 -10.29
C ILE A 374 28.54 18.39 -10.57
N LEU A 375 29.71 17.91 -11.01
CA LEU A 375 30.87 18.74 -11.32
C LEU A 375 30.60 19.65 -12.51
N ASP A 376 29.96 19.16 -13.58
CA ASP A 376 29.55 19.97 -14.73
C ASP A 376 28.60 21.10 -14.31
N SER A 377 27.58 20.76 -13.51
CA SER A 377 26.64 21.74 -12.96
C SER A 377 27.34 22.77 -12.03
N LEU A 378 28.30 22.31 -11.24
CA LEU A 378 29.08 23.15 -10.35
C LEU A 378 29.97 24.11 -11.14
N GLN A 379 30.64 23.63 -12.19
CA GLN A 379 31.48 24.46 -13.07
C GLN A 379 30.65 25.54 -13.77
N ALA A 380 29.47 25.20 -14.29
CA ALA A 380 28.57 26.18 -14.88
C ALA A 380 28.10 27.25 -13.89
N LYS A 381 27.90 26.90 -12.61
CA LYS A 381 27.54 27.86 -11.56
C LYS A 381 28.73 28.75 -11.12
N LEU A 382 29.92 28.21 -11.04
CA LEU A 382 31.13 29.00 -10.75
C LEU A 382 31.37 30.09 -11.82
N GLN A 383 31.06 29.80 -13.09
CA GLN A 383 31.11 30.81 -14.16
C GLN A 383 30.08 31.95 -13.97
N GLN A 384 28.98 31.71 -13.25
CA GLN A 384 27.98 32.72 -12.91
C GLN A 384 28.33 33.53 -11.64
N GLY A 385 29.39 33.13 -10.93
CA GLY A 385 29.88 33.75 -9.72
C GLY A 385 29.48 33.05 -8.44
N ASP A 386 30.19 33.28 -7.34
CA ASP A 386 30.07 32.59 -6.06
C ASP A 386 28.66 32.67 -5.42
N LYS A 387 27.92 33.74 -5.72
CA LYS A 387 26.53 33.91 -5.24
C LYS A 387 25.58 32.80 -5.76
N ALA A 388 25.87 32.21 -6.92
CA ALA A 388 25.09 31.12 -7.50
C ALA A 388 25.22 29.79 -6.71
N LEU A 389 26.20 29.72 -5.80
CA LEU A 389 26.46 28.53 -4.97
C LEU A 389 25.74 28.56 -3.62
N VAL A 390 25.09 29.69 -3.27
CA VAL A 390 24.40 29.86 -1.99
C VAL A 390 23.23 28.87 -1.91
N GLY A 391 23.18 28.06 -0.84
CA GLY A 391 22.08 27.15 -0.52
C GLY A 391 22.29 25.69 -0.95
N ASN A 392 23.29 25.36 -1.77
CA ASN A 392 23.52 23.96 -2.17
C ASN A 392 24.67 23.31 -1.38
N THR A 393 24.33 22.57 -0.34
CA THR A 393 25.30 21.87 0.51
C THR A 393 26.03 20.73 -0.22
N GLY A 394 25.45 20.17 -1.29
CA GLY A 394 26.03 19.09 -2.08
C GLY A 394 27.30 19.51 -2.83
N TYR A 395 27.42 20.78 -3.16
CA TYR A 395 28.61 21.32 -3.84
C TYR A 395 29.79 21.56 -2.90
N LYS A 396 29.53 21.85 -1.63
CA LYS A 396 30.59 22.21 -0.65
C LYS A 396 31.67 21.13 -0.52
N ARG A 397 31.32 19.87 -0.72
CA ARG A 397 32.26 18.75 -0.61
C ARG A 397 33.36 18.76 -1.68
N PHE A 398 33.12 19.43 -2.82
CA PHE A 398 34.05 19.49 -3.93
C PHE A 398 34.76 20.84 -4.03
N LEU A 399 34.41 21.81 -3.18
CA LEU A 399 34.93 23.19 -3.26
C LEU A 399 36.05 23.41 -2.26
N ALA A 400 37.10 24.11 -2.75
CA ALA A 400 38.08 24.78 -1.91
C ALA A 400 37.97 26.29 -2.11
N THR A 401 38.53 27.08 -1.16
CA THR A 401 38.65 28.53 -1.29
C THR A 401 40.01 28.85 -1.88
N ALA A 402 40.00 29.40 -3.08
CA ALA A 402 41.21 29.84 -3.76
C ALA A 402 41.82 31.08 -3.12
N ARG A 403 43.09 31.41 -3.47
CA ARG A 403 43.74 32.68 -3.12
C ARG A 403 42.93 33.82 -3.74
N GLY A 404 42.32 34.68 -2.92
CA GLY A 404 41.44 35.75 -3.37
C GLY A 404 39.98 35.60 -2.92
N GLY A 405 39.64 34.53 -2.20
CA GLY A 405 38.32 34.34 -1.58
C GLY A 405 37.25 33.72 -2.49
N HIS A 406 37.62 33.39 -3.73
CA HIS A 406 36.70 32.68 -4.65
C HIS A 406 36.72 31.18 -4.44
N PHE A 407 35.60 30.52 -4.80
CA PHE A 407 35.51 29.07 -4.76
C PHE A 407 36.04 28.45 -6.06
N GLU A 408 36.76 27.33 -5.91
CA GLU A 408 37.21 26.51 -7.03
C GLU A 408 36.94 25.03 -6.75
N ILE A 409 36.87 24.21 -7.82
CA ILE A 409 36.75 22.76 -7.68
C ILE A 409 38.11 22.20 -7.26
N ASP A 410 38.15 21.49 -6.15
CA ASP A 410 39.35 20.86 -5.61
C ASP A 410 39.50 19.43 -6.19
N PRO A 411 40.47 19.17 -7.08
CA PRO A 411 40.67 17.84 -7.65
C PRO A 411 41.01 16.78 -6.61
N ALA A 412 41.66 17.14 -5.50
CA ALA A 412 41.97 16.18 -4.44
C ALA A 412 40.71 15.70 -3.73
N ARG A 413 39.76 16.59 -3.45
CA ARG A 413 38.46 16.26 -2.89
C ARG A 413 37.61 15.43 -3.84
N VAL A 414 37.66 15.70 -5.14
CA VAL A 414 36.97 14.89 -6.16
C VAL A 414 37.55 13.48 -6.20
N GLY A 415 38.89 13.35 -6.18
CA GLY A 415 39.57 12.05 -6.13
C GLY A 415 39.29 11.29 -4.85
N GLU A 416 39.24 11.97 -3.70
CA GLU A 416 38.88 11.34 -2.43
C GLU A 416 37.41 10.82 -2.45
N ASP A 417 36.45 11.61 -3.01
CA ASP A 417 35.08 11.18 -3.15
C ASP A 417 34.94 9.95 -4.07
N ALA A 418 35.74 9.88 -5.13
CA ALA A 418 35.74 8.78 -6.09
C ALA A 418 36.17 7.43 -5.48
N ARG A 419 36.94 7.44 -4.39
CA ARG A 419 37.34 6.22 -3.68
C ARG A 419 36.17 5.45 -3.06
N PHE A 420 35.02 6.09 -2.87
CA PHE A 420 33.84 5.50 -2.27
C PHE A 420 32.81 5.03 -3.30
N ASP A 421 33.10 5.14 -4.60
CA ASP A 421 32.16 4.74 -5.65
C ASP A 421 31.84 3.26 -5.57
N GLY A 422 30.56 2.92 -5.50
CA GLY A 422 30.07 1.56 -5.41
C GLY A 422 30.40 0.85 -4.09
N LEU A 423 31.09 1.51 -3.15
CA LEU A 423 31.44 0.97 -1.85
C LEU A 423 30.35 1.28 -0.81
N TYR A 424 30.00 0.28 -0.02
CA TYR A 424 29.26 0.45 1.22
C TYR A 424 29.80 -0.52 2.29
N VAL A 425 29.75 -0.09 3.54
CA VAL A 425 30.28 -0.83 4.68
C VAL A 425 29.18 -1.15 5.65
N LEU A 426 29.15 -2.35 6.15
CA LEU A 426 28.17 -2.86 7.10
C LEU A 426 28.84 -3.20 8.41
N ALA A 427 28.33 -2.66 9.52
CA ALA A 427 28.73 -3.07 10.86
C ALA A 427 27.76 -4.17 11.35
N THR A 428 28.28 -5.25 11.92
CA THR A 428 27.47 -6.37 12.37
C THR A 428 28.11 -7.11 13.55
N ASN A 429 27.28 -7.61 14.47
CA ASN A 429 27.65 -8.57 15.49
C ASN A 429 27.15 -9.99 15.18
N SER A 430 26.38 -10.15 14.07
CA SER A 430 25.78 -11.43 13.71
C SER A 430 26.84 -12.46 13.29
N LYS A 431 26.53 -13.74 13.49
CA LYS A 431 27.38 -14.86 13.06
C LYS A 431 27.10 -15.32 11.62
N LEU A 432 26.26 -14.60 10.90
CA LEU A 432 25.94 -14.92 9.51
C LEU A 432 27.21 -14.86 8.63
N PRO A 433 27.33 -15.73 7.61
CA PRO A 433 28.40 -15.62 6.61
C PRO A 433 28.44 -14.23 5.99
N THR A 434 29.62 -13.76 5.60
CA THR A 434 29.85 -12.40 5.05
C THR A 434 28.90 -12.08 3.88
N LEU A 435 28.71 -13.03 2.97
CA LEU A 435 27.77 -12.89 1.88
C LEU A 435 26.31 -12.73 2.37
N SER A 436 25.90 -13.55 3.34
CA SER A 436 24.53 -13.49 3.88
C SER A 436 24.25 -12.14 4.54
N VAL A 437 25.25 -11.52 5.18
CA VAL A 437 25.15 -10.16 5.72
C VAL A 437 24.89 -9.13 4.61
N ALA A 438 25.66 -9.19 3.52
CA ALA A 438 25.50 -8.29 2.38
C ALA A 438 24.13 -8.49 1.69
N LEU A 439 23.69 -9.74 1.53
CA LEU A 439 22.37 -10.05 0.93
C LEU A 439 21.22 -9.62 1.82
N ALA A 440 21.34 -9.78 3.15
CA ALA A 440 20.33 -9.32 4.11
C ALA A 440 20.18 -7.79 4.05
N TYR A 441 21.29 -7.05 4.03
CA TYR A 441 21.25 -5.59 3.92
C TYR A 441 20.59 -5.13 2.63
N ARG A 442 20.87 -5.78 1.52
CA ARG A 442 20.22 -5.47 0.24
C ARG A 442 18.71 -5.60 0.29
N GLN A 443 18.14 -6.40 1.20
CA GLN A 443 16.68 -6.53 1.32
C GLN A 443 16.01 -5.25 1.85
N LEU A 444 16.75 -4.26 2.36
CA LEU A 444 16.19 -2.96 2.76
C LEU A 444 15.42 -2.27 1.63
N TRP A 445 15.72 -2.57 0.35
CA TRP A 445 14.93 -2.06 -0.77
C TRP A 445 13.43 -2.41 -0.65
N LYS A 446 13.07 -3.49 0.06
CA LYS A 446 11.67 -3.87 0.33
C LYS A 446 10.96 -2.81 1.18
N VAL A 447 11.65 -2.28 2.20
CA VAL A 447 11.10 -1.18 3.03
C VAL A 447 11.03 0.12 2.22
N GLU A 448 12.06 0.43 1.43
CA GLU A 448 12.04 1.59 0.54
C GLU A 448 10.87 1.53 -0.46
N GLN A 449 10.57 0.34 -1.00
CA GLN A 449 9.43 0.13 -1.88
C GLN A 449 8.10 0.38 -1.15
N ILE A 450 7.97 -0.04 0.11
CA ILE A 450 6.81 0.24 0.95
C ILE A 450 6.62 1.75 1.10
N PHE A 451 7.68 2.51 1.41
CA PHE A 451 7.59 3.96 1.52
C PHE A 451 7.29 4.64 0.18
N ARG A 452 7.85 4.14 -0.92
CA ARG A 452 7.51 4.62 -2.25
C ARG A 452 6.03 4.39 -2.55
N THR A 453 5.52 3.22 -2.23
CA THR A 453 4.09 2.90 -2.34
C THR A 453 3.24 3.83 -1.48
N ALA A 454 3.58 4.01 -0.21
CA ALA A 454 2.85 4.89 0.70
C ALA A 454 2.81 6.35 0.20
N LYS A 455 3.92 6.86 -0.36
CA LYS A 455 4.02 8.24 -0.84
C LYS A 455 3.39 8.46 -2.22
N ALA A 456 3.59 7.54 -3.16
CA ALA A 456 3.24 7.74 -4.57
C ALA A 456 1.92 7.10 -4.97
N ILE A 457 1.51 6.01 -4.30
CA ILE A 457 0.29 5.28 -4.63
C ILE A 457 -0.80 5.58 -3.62
N LEU A 458 -0.51 5.47 -2.31
CA LEU A 458 -1.50 5.73 -1.27
C LEU A 458 -1.64 7.21 -0.94
N GLU A 459 -0.83 8.08 -1.54
CA GLU A 459 -0.80 9.53 -1.30
C GLU A 459 -0.96 9.90 0.18
N THR A 460 -0.24 9.20 1.06
CA THR A 460 -0.33 9.42 2.51
C THR A 460 0.06 10.85 2.92
N ARG A 461 0.61 11.63 1.99
CA ARG A 461 0.98 13.03 2.16
C ARG A 461 0.42 13.91 1.02
N PRO A 462 0.14 15.20 1.27
CA PRO A 462 0.24 15.89 2.56
C PRO A 462 -0.87 15.48 3.53
N ILE A 463 -0.56 15.53 4.84
CA ILE A 463 -1.52 15.22 5.90
C ILE A 463 -2.24 16.50 6.32
N TYR A 464 -3.58 16.45 6.42
CA TYR A 464 -4.43 17.60 6.75
C TYR A 464 -4.97 17.58 8.17
N HIS A 465 -4.82 16.46 8.89
CA HIS A 465 -5.31 16.31 10.28
C HIS A 465 -4.55 17.21 11.25
N GLN A 466 -5.26 17.66 12.29
CA GLN A 466 -4.78 18.66 13.24
C GLN A 466 -4.63 18.13 14.68
N CYS A 467 -5.09 16.93 15.00
CA CYS A 467 -4.84 16.27 16.27
C CYS A 467 -3.96 15.03 16.09
N ASP A 468 -3.09 14.80 17.06
CA ASP A 468 -2.11 13.69 17.00
C ASP A 468 -2.78 12.32 16.85
N ALA A 469 -3.93 12.10 17.50
CA ALA A 469 -4.67 10.85 17.37
C ALA A 469 -5.14 10.59 15.94
N ALA A 470 -5.78 11.58 15.29
CA ALA A 470 -6.22 11.43 13.89
C ALA A 470 -5.04 11.28 12.92
N ILE A 471 -3.91 11.96 13.18
CA ILE A 471 -2.68 11.80 12.38
C ILE A 471 -2.16 10.37 12.46
N VAL A 472 -2.08 9.81 13.67
CA VAL A 472 -1.62 8.42 13.85
C VAL A 472 -2.59 7.44 13.19
N GLY A 473 -3.91 7.64 13.35
CA GLY A 473 -4.92 6.82 12.68
C GLY A 473 -4.84 6.92 11.15
N HIS A 474 -4.60 8.11 10.60
CA HIS A 474 -4.38 8.33 9.18
C HIS A 474 -3.16 7.53 8.68
N LEU A 475 -2.04 7.59 9.37
CA LEU A 475 -0.85 6.82 9.04
C LEU A 475 -1.13 5.31 9.13
N PHE A 476 -1.89 4.90 10.14
CA PHE A 476 -2.22 3.50 10.35
C PHE A 476 -3.18 2.94 9.28
N CYS A 477 -4.13 3.71 8.79
CA CYS A 477 -4.94 3.29 7.62
C CYS A 477 -4.06 3.04 6.39
N SER A 478 -3.00 3.83 6.17
CA SER A 478 -2.04 3.56 5.10
C SER A 478 -1.20 2.30 5.37
N PHE A 479 -0.86 2.03 6.63
CA PHE A 479 -0.20 0.78 7.02
C PHE A 479 -1.10 -0.44 6.74
N LEU A 480 -2.38 -0.38 7.08
CA LEU A 480 -3.34 -1.46 6.75
C LEU A 480 -3.51 -1.65 5.24
N ALA A 481 -3.50 -0.57 4.47
CA ALA A 481 -3.49 -0.65 3.00
C ALA A 481 -2.25 -1.39 2.47
N LEU A 482 -1.07 -1.15 3.05
CA LEU A 482 0.15 -1.89 2.71
C LEU A 482 0.06 -3.38 3.08
N VAL A 483 -0.58 -3.71 4.20
CA VAL A 483 -0.83 -5.12 4.59
C VAL A 483 -1.70 -5.82 3.55
N LEU A 484 -2.81 -5.19 3.12
CA LEU A 484 -3.70 -5.76 2.11
C LEU A 484 -3.03 -5.86 0.75
N ARG A 485 -2.27 -4.84 0.37
CA ARG A 485 -1.53 -4.85 -0.89
C ARG A 485 -0.53 -6.01 -0.93
N LYS A 486 0.28 -6.17 0.13
CA LYS A 486 1.23 -7.28 0.22
C LYS A 486 0.52 -8.64 0.16
N ALA A 487 -0.62 -8.78 0.83
CA ALA A 487 -1.42 -10.00 0.77
C ALA A 487 -1.94 -10.30 -0.65
N LEU A 488 -2.34 -9.27 -1.41
CA LEU A 488 -2.72 -9.42 -2.82
C LEU A 488 -1.53 -9.81 -3.68
N ASP A 489 -0.38 -9.12 -3.54
CA ASP A 489 0.84 -9.41 -4.30
C ASP A 489 1.26 -10.87 -4.12
N GLU A 490 1.23 -11.42 -2.89
CA GLU A 490 1.55 -12.82 -2.59
C GLU A 490 0.56 -13.81 -3.24
N ARG A 491 -0.73 -13.47 -3.29
CA ARG A 491 -1.75 -14.29 -3.95
C ARG A 491 -1.57 -14.31 -5.48
N LEU A 492 -1.23 -13.17 -6.06
CA LEU A 492 -0.96 -13.07 -7.50
C LEU A 492 0.31 -13.81 -7.87
N GLU A 493 1.39 -13.67 -7.08
CA GLU A 493 2.64 -14.39 -7.27
C GLU A 493 2.43 -15.91 -7.20
N ALA A 494 1.70 -16.39 -6.19
CA ALA A 494 1.34 -17.80 -6.05
C ALA A 494 0.49 -18.33 -7.21
N ALA A 495 -0.31 -17.47 -7.85
CA ALA A 495 -1.09 -17.79 -9.04
C ALA A 495 -0.30 -17.64 -10.35
N GLY A 496 0.98 -17.24 -10.30
CA GLY A 496 1.82 -16.98 -11.48
C GLY A 496 1.38 -15.77 -12.30
N ALA A 497 0.68 -14.81 -11.70
CA ALA A 497 0.17 -13.61 -12.36
C ALA A 497 1.03 -12.39 -12.02
N GLU A 498 1.74 -11.86 -13.02
CA GLU A 498 2.51 -10.63 -12.93
C GLU A 498 1.66 -9.47 -13.47
N LEU A 499 1.06 -8.68 -12.57
CA LEU A 499 0.20 -7.56 -12.92
C LEU A 499 0.73 -6.25 -12.34
N GLU A 500 0.67 -5.18 -13.12
CA GLU A 500 0.98 -3.85 -12.61
C GLU A 500 -0.19 -3.29 -11.78
N TRP A 501 0.12 -2.52 -10.73
CA TRP A 501 -0.90 -1.96 -9.83
C TRP A 501 -1.96 -1.14 -10.56
N GLY A 502 -1.56 -0.34 -11.54
CA GLY A 502 -2.49 0.45 -12.35
C GLY A 502 -3.49 -0.39 -13.14
N ASP A 503 -3.06 -1.56 -13.61
CA ASP A 503 -3.94 -2.52 -14.30
C ASP A 503 -4.90 -3.19 -13.32
N ILE A 504 -4.43 -3.56 -12.12
CA ILE A 504 -5.27 -4.14 -11.05
C ILE A 504 -6.41 -3.16 -10.69
N VAL A 505 -6.06 -1.91 -10.40
CA VAL A 505 -7.05 -0.87 -10.04
C VAL A 505 -8.06 -0.67 -11.16
N ARG A 506 -7.58 -0.45 -12.38
CA ARG A 506 -8.43 -0.23 -13.56
C ARG A 506 -9.40 -1.39 -13.80
N ASP A 507 -8.90 -2.62 -13.72
CA ASP A 507 -9.68 -3.81 -14.07
C ASP A 507 -10.67 -4.17 -12.96
N LEU A 508 -10.36 -3.92 -11.68
CA LEU A 508 -11.30 -4.06 -10.57
C LEU A 508 -12.41 -2.99 -10.60
N ASP A 509 -12.08 -1.75 -10.98
CA ASP A 509 -13.07 -0.68 -11.12
C ASP A 509 -14.10 -0.93 -12.22
N ARG A 510 -13.76 -1.75 -13.21
CA ARG A 510 -14.67 -2.13 -14.30
C ARG A 510 -15.63 -3.26 -13.93
N VAL A 511 -15.50 -3.85 -12.76
CA VAL A 511 -16.47 -4.84 -12.26
C VAL A 511 -17.61 -4.09 -11.61
N GLU A 512 -18.68 -3.84 -12.39
CA GLU A 512 -19.82 -3.03 -12.00
C GLU A 512 -21.10 -3.86 -11.96
N GLU A 513 -22.05 -3.42 -11.16
CA GLU A 513 -23.41 -3.92 -11.11
C GLU A 513 -24.40 -2.78 -11.34
N VAL A 514 -25.37 -3.06 -12.19
CA VAL A 514 -26.49 -2.15 -12.45
C VAL A 514 -27.74 -2.72 -11.77
N THR A 515 -28.32 -1.96 -10.88
CA THR A 515 -29.62 -2.29 -10.26
C THR A 515 -30.73 -1.74 -11.14
N VAL A 516 -31.66 -2.60 -11.50
CA VAL A 516 -32.81 -2.25 -12.33
C VAL A 516 -34.10 -2.68 -11.64
N ASP A 517 -35.12 -1.85 -11.70
CA ASP A 517 -36.46 -2.13 -11.21
C ASP A 517 -37.39 -2.43 -12.38
N GLN A 518 -38.22 -3.46 -12.20
CA GLN A 518 -39.31 -3.82 -13.10
C GLN A 518 -40.58 -4.00 -12.26
N GLY A 519 -41.36 -2.96 -12.15
CA GLY A 519 -42.53 -2.96 -11.28
C GLY A 519 -42.15 -3.29 -9.81
N ALA A 520 -42.69 -4.38 -9.29
CA ALA A 520 -42.37 -4.83 -7.92
C ALA A 520 -41.10 -5.71 -7.80
N LYS A 521 -40.44 -6.02 -8.92
CA LYS A 521 -39.23 -6.87 -8.93
C LYS A 521 -37.99 -6.02 -9.14
N ARG A 522 -36.94 -6.36 -8.41
CA ARG A 522 -35.63 -5.74 -8.53
C ARG A 522 -34.60 -6.76 -9.00
N PHE A 523 -33.82 -6.41 -9.99
CA PHE A 523 -32.75 -7.23 -10.54
C PHE A 523 -31.43 -6.49 -10.42
N VAL A 524 -30.36 -7.26 -10.28
CA VAL A 524 -28.98 -6.75 -10.35
C VAL A 524 -28.28 -7.45 -11.51
N LEU A 525 -27.78 -6.64 -12.42
CA LEU A 525 -27.07 -7.06 -13.61
C LEU A 525 -25.60 -6.76 -13.42
N ARG A 526 -24.74 -7.76 -13.48
CA ARG A 526 -23.29 -7.57 -13.43
C ARG A 526 -22.75 -7.35 -14.84
N ALA A 527 -21.97 -6.29 -15.05
CA ALA A 527 -21.25 -6.09 -16.29
C ALA A 527 -20.24 -7.22 -16.54
N GLN A 528 -19.95 -7.51 -17.81
CA GLN A 528 -18.84 -8.40 -18.14
C GLN A 528 -17.55 -7.79 -17.63
N SER A 529 -16.71 -8.61 -16.99
CA SER A 529 -15.46 -8.15 -16.37
C SER A 529 -14.32 -8.26 -17.39
N PRO A 530 -13.92 -7.16 -18.03
CA PRO A 530 -12.79 -7.15 -18.96
C PRO A 530 -11.46 -7.22 -18.20
N GLY A 531 -10.37 -7.54 -18.92
CA GLY A 531 -9.02 -7.52 -18.36
C GLY A 531 -8.75 -8.66 -17.38
N HIS A 532 -8.01 -8.34 -16.32
CA HIS A 532 -7.48 -9.32 -15.36
C HIS A 532 -8.38 -9.55 -14.13
N ALA A 533 -9.55 -8.89 -14.04
CA ALA A 533 -10.43 -9.00 -12.86
C ALA A 533 -10.76 -10.45 -12.49
N GLY A 534 -11.02 -11.32 -13.49
CA GLY A 534 -11.26 -12.74 -13.25
C GLY A 534 -10.05 -13.47 -12.68
N VAL A 535 -8.83 -13.15 -13.14
CA VAL A 535 -7.58 -13.71 -12.62
C VAL A 535 -7.36 -13.27 -11.17
N ILE A 536 -7.56 -11.98 -10.88
CA ILE A 536 -7.42 -11.41 -9.53
C ILE A 536 -8.41 -12.06 -8.57
N CYS A 537 -9.69 -12.13 -8.94
CA CYS A 537 -10.72 -12.78 -8.13
C CYS A 537 -10.40 -14.25 -7.84
N LYS A 538 -9.93 -14.98 -8.86
CA LYS A 538 -9.52 -16.39 -8.70
C LYS A 538 -8.32 -16.53 -7.77
N ALA A 539 -7.30 -15.67 -7.89
CA ALA A 539 -6.11 -15.69 -7.04
C ALA A 539 -6.47 -15.47 -5.55
N VAL A 540 -7.45 -14.62 -5.28
CA VAL A 540 -7.94 -14.32 -3.92
C VAL A 540 -9.02 -15.30 -3.45
N GLY A 541 -9.51 -16.19 -4.33
CA GLY A 541 -10.55 -17.16 -3.99
C GLY A 541 -11.95 -16.54 -3.87
N VAL A 542 -12.23 -15.49 -4.63
CA VAL A 542 -13.52 -14.80 -4.68
C VAL A 542 -14.27 -15.19 -5.96
N ALA A 543 -15.53 -15.60 -5.81
CA ALA A 543 -16.41 -15.83 -6.94
C ALA A 543 -17.07 -14.50 -7.36
N LEU A 544 -17.02 -14.19 -8.65
CA LEU A 544 -17.81 -13.09 -9.19
C LEU A 544 -19.30 -13.43 -9.09
N PRO A 545 -20.17 -12.47 -8.69
CA PRO A 545 -21.62 -12.69 -8.66
C PRO A 545 -22.17 -13.13 -10.02
N PRO A 546 -23.31 -13.82 -10.08
CA PRO A 546 -23.98 -14.16 -11.32
C PRO A 546 -24.24 -12.93 -12.19
N LEU A 547 -24.29 -13.10 -13.51
CA LEU A 547 -24.56 -12.00 -14.45
C LEU A 547 -25.91 -11.31 -14.22
N VAL A 548 -26.89 -12.09 -13.78
CA VAL A 548 -28.25 -11.64 -13.45
C VAL A 548 -28.67 -12.30 -12.17
N ARG A 549 -29.21 -11.54 -11.24
CA ARG A 549 -29.87 -12.05 -10.05
C ARG A 549 -31.04 -11.17 -9.64
N GLN A 550 -32.12 -11.81 -9.18
CA GLN A 550 -33.22 -11.11 -8.54
C GLN A 550 -32.86 -10.86 -7.07
N VAL A 551 -33.13 -9.64 -6.60
CA VAL A 551 -32.94 -9.26 -5.19
C VAL A 551 -34.27 -8.75 -4.62
N PRO A 552 -34.48 -8.83 -3.30
CA PRO A 552 -35.65 -8.22 -2.68
C PRO A 552 -35.73 -6.74 -3.04
N ALA A 553 -36.94 -6.23 -3.31
CA ALA A 553 -37.13 -4.80 -3.46
C ALA A 553 -36.66 -4.09 -2.18
N ALA A 554 -35.96 -2.97 -2.31
CA ALA A 554 -35.52 -2.20 -1.14
C ALA A 554 -36.73 -1.89 -0.27
N ARG A 555 -36.65 -2.14 1.04
CA ARG A 555 -37.62 -1.57 1.96
C ARG A 555 -37.57 -0.05 1.80
N PRO A 556 -38.73 0.64 1.70
CA PRO A 556 -38.72 2.08 1.70
C PRO A 556 -37.90 2.57 2.89
N PRO A 557 -37.05 3.62 2.74
CA PRO A 557 -36.31 4.16 3.85
C PRO A 557 -37.26 4.44 5.01
N PRO A 558 -36.89 4.17 6.27
CA PRO A 558 -37.73 4.53 7.40
C PRO A 558 -38.05 6.03 7.25
N ALA A 559 -39.31 6.37 7.41
CA ALA A 559 -39.79 7.76 7.30
C ALA A 559 -38.84 8.63 8.12
N GLN A 560 -38.24 9.64 7.47
CA GLN A 560 -37.35 10.58 8.17
C GLN A 560 -38.14 11.13 9.37
N PRO A 561 -37.58 11.10 10.59
CA PRO A 561 -38.23 11.73 11.73
C PRO A 561 -38.43 13.20 11.39
N THR A 562 -39.66 13.67 11.48
CA THR A 562 -40.04 15.07 11.32
C THR A 562 -39.02 15.96 12.06
N PRO A 563 -38.54 17.07 11.45
CA PRO A 563 -37.59 17.96 12.11
C PRO A 563 -38.23 18.54 13.38
N GLY A 564 -37.92 17.94 14.51
CA GLY A 564 -38.36 18.34 15.82
C GLY A 564 -37.16 18.75 16.66
N ALA A 565 -37.16 20.04 17.06
CA ALA A 565 -36.40 20.74 18.10
C ALA A 565 -34.85 20.69 18.00
N PRO A 566 -34.16 21.83 18.19
CA PRO A 566 -32.72 21.91 18.13
C PRO A 566 -32.09 21.09 19.27
N ARG A 567 -31.34 20.05 18.93
CA ARG A 567 -30.50 19.31 19.86
C ARG A 567 -29.36 20.22 20.34
N THR A 568 -29.28 20.49 21.63
CA THR A 568 -28.14 21.14 22.27
C THR A 568 -26.88 20.33 22.03
N ALA A 569 -25.88 20.93 21.40
CA ALA A 569 -24.58 20.33 21.16
C ALA A 569 -23.88 19.94 22.47
N PRO A 570 -23.22 18.79 22.55
CA PRO A 570 -22.46 18.44 23.77
C PRO A 570 -21.26 19.37 23.96
N PRO A 571 -20.79 19.55 25.22
CA PRO A 571 -19.86 20.63 25.61
C PRO A 571 -18.47 20.63 24.98
N TRP A 572 -18.08 19.62 24.22
CA TRP A 572 -16.77 19.54 23.57
C TRP A 572 -16.74 20.02 22.10
N CYS A 573 -17.89 20.52 21.58
CA CYS A 573 -17.94 21.13 20.22
C CYS A 573 -17.46 22.60 20.19
N HIS A 574 -17.01 23.21 21.25
CA HIS A 574 -16.63 24.63 21.29
C HIS A 574 -15.21 24.96 20.82
N ALA A 575 -14.49 24.05 20.19
CA ALA A 575 -13.17 24.33 19.61
C ALA A 575 -13.18 24.64 18.08
N ALA A 576 -14.35 24.72 17.44
CA ALA A 576 -14.46 25.21 16.07
C ALA A 576 -14.69 26.73 16.05
N ARG A 577 -13.67 27.52 16.38
CA ARG A 577 -13.70 28.96 16.14
C ARG A 577 -13.54 29.24 14.65
N THR A 578 -14.61 29.81 14.09
CA THR A 578 -14.68 30.76 12.95
C THR A 578 -13.44 30.85 12.05
N PHE A 579 -13.56 30.31 10.86
CA PHE A 579 -12.68 30.63 9.76
C PHE A 579 -12.96 32.07 9.27
N PRO A 580 -11.95 32.93 9.12
CA PRO A 580 -12.12 34.18 8.40
C PRO A 580 -12.36 33.86 6.91
N ASN A 581 -13.44 34.40 6.35
CA ASN A 581 -13.70 34.44 4.92
C ASN A 581 -12.55 35.18 4.20
N TYR A 582 -11.68 34.44 3.56
CA TYR A 582 -10.80 35.01 2.55
C TYR A 582 -11.51 35.03 1.21
N PRO A 583 -11.59 36.19 0.53
CA PRO A 583 -12.22 36.27 -0.79
C PRO A 583 -11.42 35.44 -1.78
N ILE A 584 -12.11 34.55 -2.50
CA ILE A 584 -11.59 33.83 -3.65
C ILE A 584 -11.30 34.88 -4.73
N ARG A 585 -10.05 35.30 -4.84
CA ARG A 585 -9.58 35.98 -6.05
C ARG A 585 -9.39 34.92 -7.12
N SER A 586 -10.20 35.01 -8.16
CA SER A 586 -10.02 34.30 -9.41
C SER A 586 -8.62 34.57 -9.97
N ILE A 587 -7.76 33.60 -9.96
CA ILE A 587 -6.54 33.59 -10.75
C ILE A 587 -6.85 32.79 -12.01
N SER A 588 -7.27 33.55 -13.02
CA SER A 588 -7.28 33.05 -14.39
C SER A 588 -5.85 33.06 -14.93
N SER A 589 -5.49 31.93 -15.54
CA SER A 589 -4.52 31.77 -16.61
C SER A 589 -3.09 32.35 -16.42
N ARG A 590 -2.16 31.46 -16.10
CA ARG A 590 -0.85 31.30 -16.76
C ARG A 590 -0.20 30.02 -16.22
N PHE A 591 -0.52 28.88 -16.79
CA PHE A 591 0.33 27.70 -16.75
C PHE A 591 1.27 27.79 -17.96
N GLU A 592 2.48 28.24 -17.75
CA GLU A 592 3.59 27.89 -18.63
C GLU A 592 4.03 26.47 -18.29
N VAL A 593 3.79 25.61 -19.28
CA VAL A 593 4.17 24.20 -19.31
C VAL A 593 5.68 24.11 -19.37
N LEU A 594 6.33 23.78 -18.28
CA LEU A 594 7.69 23.25 -18.29
C LEU A 594 7.62 21.75 -18.60
N ASN A 595 7.73 21.44 -19.88
CA ASN A 595 7.94 20.10 -20.39
C ASN A 595 9.28 19.56 -19.90
N PHE A 596 9.27 18.66 -18.91
CA PHE A 596 10.36 17.72 -18.71
C PHE A 596 10.10 16.48 -19.61
N SER A 597 10.76 16.51 -20.77
CA SER A 597 10.87 15.40 -21.70
C SER A 597 11.58 14.22 -21.03
N LEU A 598 10.84 13.20 -20.65
CA LEU A 598 11.39 11.87 -20.39
C LEU A 598 11.66 11.21 -21.75
N ALA A 599 12.92 11.17 -22.15
CA ALA A 599 13.38 10.42 -23.30
C ALA A 599 13.07 8.93 -23.11
N ARG A 600 12.02 8.45 -23.78
CA ARG A 600 11.81 7.04 -24.08
C ARG A 600 12.76 6.66 -25.19
N GLN A 601 13.88 6.05 -24.89
CA GLN A 601 14.59 5.26 -25.90
C GLN A 601 13.91 3.89 -26.04
N ARG A 602 13.16 3.75 -27.11
CA ARG A 602 12.89 2.43 -27.72
C ARG A 602 14.21 1.94 -28.31
N VAL A 603 14.64 0.78 -27.89
CA VAL A 603 15.62 -0.01 -28.65
C VAL A 603 14.85 -1.18 -29.25
N THR A 604 14.62 -1.09 -30.55
CA THR A 604 14.32 -2.21 -31.44
C THR A 604 15.66 -2.76 -31.95
N SER A 605 15.91 -3.98 -31.70
CA SER A 605 16.55 -5.11 -32.39
C SER A 605 17.26 -6.02 -31.42
#